data_63921cde52e81c7c080d1d829feda5e9
#
_entry.id   63921cde52e81c7c080d1d829feda5e9
#
_cell.length_a   1.000
_cell.length_b   1.000
_cell.length_c   1.000
_cell.angle_alpha   90.00
_cell.angle_beta   90.00
_cell.angle_gamma   90.00
#
_symmetry.space_group_name_H-M   'P 1'
#
loop_
_entity.id
_entity.type
_entity.pdbx_description
1 polymer ?
#
loop_
_entity_poly.entity_id
_entity_poly.type
_entity_poly.pdbx_seq_one_letter_code
_entity_poly.pdbx_strand_id
1 'polypeptide(L)'
;MSHLIPVTRDGGHGPDRRSFLKYTGAVGAAAGLTGTLAACSGPESTNDTGGGGKDGGTLTAVIGYGNDGSWDPTQTASAFAMAGNEHIYEALLGTDPISREPYAQLATAVPADLKATTWKFELRAGATWHDGKPVTADDVVFVFDRILDPKTQTLAKGFFASWLKEVRKVDARNVELILKFPFPDGAARLTLAKIMPKHVYSKPGAWDDATKGKAIGSGPYRQTAHQPKSNTTFEAFADYNGPRKAAFKKMNWLTIVDAAPRVAKISGAGADAEISDNIPYANIEQLKKGGMTVEGGAGMNNLFLMFNTAHKPFDDVRVRQALHYAIDREKMIEVALKGHGKAASSFLNEGNPSYRPAKTVYAYDPKKAKALLKEAGVDNLKINIMAVNVSWIVDCLPTIKASWDAIGVQTTLDPQETTAVFTKMDQKKDYQVVAAASNPNQFGTEADLIMHYNYGPDNLWMGYARWAKNARAKELFRLMDRATREPDATRKKTMVQDYIDIVAEEAVLYPVVHNELMTAWDPKQLTGVRAQPYPGINLLQAKWA
;
A
#
# COMPACT_ATOMS: atom_id res chain seq x y z
N MET A 1 33.96 -26.75 1.04
CA MET A 1 35.22 -26.32 1.68
C MET A 1 34.98 -24.96 2.29
N SER A 2 35.00 -24.93 3.58
CA SER A 2 34.70 -23.82 4.49
C SER A 2 35.86 -22.82 4.54
N HIS A 3 35.56 -21.53 4.56
CA HIS A 3 36.44 -20.55 5.20
C HIS A 3 35.64 -19.67 6.13
N LEU A 4 35.75 -20.00 7.41
CA LEU A 4 35.34 -19.18 8.56
C LEU A 4 36.44 -18.14 8.79
N ILE A 5 36.05 -16.88 8.98
CA ILE A 5 36.88 -15.80 9.53
C ILE A 5 36.44 -15.58 10.98
N PRO A 6 37.35 -15.55 11.95
CA PRO A 6 37.02 -15.41 13.37
C PRO A 6 36.77 -13.94 13.75
N VAL A 7 35.69 -13.72 14.49
CA VAL A 7 35.40 -12.44 15.15
C VAL A 7 36.09 -12.40 16.52
N THR A 8 37.04 -11.50 16.67
CA THR A 8 37.64 -11.16 17.97
C THR A 8 36.66 -10.31 18.77
N ARG A 9 36.37 -10.77 19.99
CA ARG A 9 35.69 -9.97 21.03
C ARG A 9 36.70 -8.98 21.60
N ASP A 10 36.37 -7.69 21.53
CA ASP A 10 36.96 -6.69 22.38
C ASP A 10 35.86 -6.01 23.19
N GLY A 11 36.03 -6.04 24.53
CA GLY A 11 35.10 -5.47 25.47
C GLY A 11 35.35 -3.96 25.62
N GLY A 12 34.38 -3.15 25.31
CA GLY A 12 34.35 -1.71 25.53
C GLY A 12 33.22 -1.33 26.48
N HIS A 13 33.59 -0.85 27.65
CA HIS A 13 32.69 -0.35 28.70
C HIS A 13 31.87 0.85 28.17
N GLY A 14 30.56 0.77 28.30
CA GLY A 14 29.65 1.89 28.11
C GLY A 14 29.76 2.92 29.26
N PRO A 15 29.56 4.22 29.00
CA PRO A 15 29.67 5.24 30.04
C PRO A 15 28.55 5.15 31.08
N ASP A 16 28.95 5.17 32.35
CA ASP A 16 28.14 5.14 33.55
C ASP A 16 27.24 6.38 33.66
N ARG A 17 26.00 6.19 34.15
CA ARG A 17 24.96 7.21 34.38
C ARG A 17 25.37 8.35 35.35
N ARG A 18 26.54 8.34 35.91
CA ARG A 18 27.03 9.37 36.84
C ARG A 18 27.82 10.51 36.22
N SER A 19 28.14 10.44 34.91
CA SER A 19 28.93 11.46 34.22
C SER A 19 28.08 12.60 33.61
N PHE A 20 26.75 12.50 33.64
CA PHE A 20 25.87 13.52 33.01
C PHE A 20 25.54 14.73 33.92
N LEU A 21 25.97 14.71 35.21
CA LEU A 21 25.63 15.77 36.20
C LEU A 21 26.76 16.72 36.56
N LYS A 22 27.83 16.83 35.77
CA LYS A 22 28.97 17.71 36.08
C LYS A 22 29.21 18.91 35.16
N TYR A 23 28.31 19.22 34.24
CA TYR A 23 28.46 20.41 33.36
C TYR A 23 27.24 21.35 33.40
N THR A 24 26.80 21.72 34.59
CA THR A 24 25.92 22.86 34.78
C THR A 24 26.39 23.63 36.02
N GLY A 25 27.20 24.67 35.78
CA GLY A 25 27.58 25.59 36.85
C GLY A 25 28.72 26.52 36.45
N ALA A 26 28.43 27.77 36.41
CA ALA A 26 29.30 28.95 36.32
C ALA A 26 29.38 29.57 34.92
N VAL A 27 28.74 30.73 34.75
CA VAL A 27 29.37 32.07 34.79
C VAL A 27 28.28 33.12 34.88
N GLY A 28 28.34 33.94 35.92
CA GLY A 28 27.59 35.16 36.07
C GLY A 28 28.42 36.40 35.67
N ALA A 29 27.70 37.41 35.28
CA ALA A 29 27.92 38.85 35.39
C ALA A 29 29.24 39.51 34.95
N ALA A 30 29.14 40.44 34.01
CA ALA A 30 29.55 41.85 34.17
C ALA A 30 29.27 42.65 32.88
N ALA A 31 28.40 43.60 33.01
CA ALA A 31 28.37 45.04 32.69
C ALA A 31 29.21 45.59 31.52
N GLY A 32 28.52 46.30 30.61
CA GLY A 32 28.87 47.67 30.33
C GLY A 32 29.25 48.08 28.89
N LEU A 33 28.40 48.92 28.32
CA LEU A 33 28.70 50.09 27.46
C LEU A 33 28.84 49.96 25.93
N THR A 34 27.81 50.50 25.32
CA THR A 34 27.77 51.44 24.16
C THR A 34 28.53 51.12 22.86
N GLY A 35 27.78 51.14 21.80
CA GLY A 35 28.27 51.71 20.55
C GLY A 35 27.89 51.02 19.26
N THR A 36 27.07 51.73 18.50
CA THR A 36 26.93 51.72 17.05
C THR A 36 26.14 50.61 16.36
N LEU A 37 25.00 51.05 15.88
CA LEU A 37 24.17 50.45 14.83
C LEU A 37 25.00 50.17 13.57
N ALA A 38 25.05 48.93 13.15
CA ALA A 38 25.25 48.56 11.74
C ALA A 38 24.18 47.56 11.37
N ALA A 39 23.28 48.00 10.53
CA ALA A 39 22.24 47.21 9.92
C ALA A 39 22.86 46.13 9.04
N CYS A 40 22.69 44.86 9.41
CA CYS A 40 22.77 43.75 8.47
C CYS A 40 21.34 43.30 8.19
N SER A 41 20.85 43.63 7.01
CA SER A 41 19.62 43.14 6.41
C SER A 41 19.68 41.62 6.28
N GLY A 42 18.92 40.91 7.13
CA GLY A 42 18.55 39.53 6.90
C GLY A 42 17.54 39.48 5.75
N PRO A 43 17.39 38.35 5.06
CA PRO A 43 16.43 38.27 3.98
C PRO A 43 15.01 38.46 4.52
N GLU A 44 14.32 39.44 3.96
CA GLU A 44 12.91 39.73 4.20
C GLU A 44 12.09 38.48 3.97
N SER A 45 11.43 38.02 5.00
CA SER A 45 10.27 37.15 4.83
C SER A 45 9.16 38.03 4.25
N THR A 46 8.95 37.96 2.96
CA THR A 46 7.77 38.53 2.32
C THR A 46 6.55 37.76 2.80
N ASN A 47 5.87 38.30 3.82
CA ASN A 47 4.49 38.01 4.09
C ASN A 47 3.66 38.54 2.91
N ASP A 48 3.45 37.71 1.92
CA ASP A 48 2.48 37.97 0.85
C ASP A 48 1.09 37.56 1.35
N THR A 49 0.41 38.51 2.03
CA THR A 49 -1.02 38.43 2.31
C THR A 49 -1.78 39.00 1.12
N GLY A 50 -1.73 38.29 0.01
CA GLY A 50 -2.51 38.60 -1.20
C GLY A 50 -3.30 37.36 -1.63
N GLY A 51 -4.63 37.39 -1.51
CA GLY A 51 -5.54 36.42 -2.11
C GLY A 51 -5.45 36.47 -3.64
N GLY A 52 -4.51 35.75 -4.19
CA GLY A 52 -4.37 35.45 -5.61
C GLY A 52 -4.00 33.98 -5.71
N GLY A 53 -4.67 33.22 -6.58
CA GLY A 53 -4.39 31.81 -6.79
C GLY A 53 -2.88 31.56 -6.84
N LYS A 54 -2.39 30.61 -6.03
CA LYS A 54 -0.96 30.25 -5.96
C LYS A 54 -0.55 29.65 -7.30
N ASP A 55 -0.13 30.50 -8.22
CA ASP A 55 0.28 30.08 -9.57
C ASP A 55 1.50 29.15 -9.46
N GLY A 56 1.24 27.85 -9.36
CA GLY A 56 2.24 26.78 -9.36
C GLY A 56 3.14 26.70 -8.11
N GLY A 57 2.66 27.03 -6.89
CA GLY A 57 3.41 26.93 -5.63
C GLY A 57 3.78 25.50 -5.19
N THR A 58 4.31 25.39 -3.97
CA THR A 58 4.60 24.11 -3.33
C THR A 58 3.35 23.58 -2.64
N LEU A 59 2.92 22.35 -2.98
CA LEU A 59 1.90 21.61 -2.26
C LEU A 59 2.57 20.84 -1.11
N THR A 60 2.04 20.96 0.10
CA THR A 60 2.42 20.12 1.23
C THR A 60 1.34 19.09 1.51
N ALA A 61 1.71 17.81 1.44
CA ALA A 61 0.84 16.70 1.76
C ALA A 61 1.36 15.97 3.00
N VAL A 62 0.47 15.53 3.89
CA VAL A 62 0.86 14.74 5.06
C VAL A 62 0.41 13.30 4.87
N ILE A 63 1.37 12.38 4.91
CA ILE A 63 1.17 10.96 4.64
C ILE A 63 1.24 10.16 5.94
N GLY A 64 0.17 9.41 6.22
CA GLY A 64 0.01 8.63 7.45
C GLY A 64 0.70 7.26 7.43
N TYR A 65 1.58 6.99 6.47
CA TYR A 65 2.31 5.73 6.31
C TYR A 65 3.80 5.98 6.27
N GLY A 66 4.60 5.02 6.77
CA GLY A 66 6.06 5.11 6.73
C GLY A 66 6.59 5.13 5.29
N ASN A 67 7.67 5.89 5.08
CA ASN A 67 8.29 6.09 3.76
C ASN A 67 9.64 5.38 3.60
N ASP A 68 9.95 4.42 4.45
CA ASP A 68 11.23 3.71 4.52
C ASP A 68 11.28 2.42 3.67
N GLY A 69 10.29 2.21 2.79
CA GLY A 69 10.24 1.05 1.89
C GLY A 69 11.05 1.23 0.60
N SER A 70 11.17 0.14 -0.16
CA SER A 70 11.79 0.15 -1.48
C SER A 70 11.01 1.03 -2.47
N TRP A 71 11.73 1.76 -3.32
CA TRP A 71 11.18 2.54 -4.43
C TRP A 71 11.19 1.79 -5.76
N ASP A 72 11.64 0.52 -5.78
CA ASP A 72 11.54 -0.34 -6.97
C ASP A 72 10.06 -0.65 -7.26
N PRO A 73 9.47 -0.16 -8.37
CA PRO A 73 8.05 -0.37 -8.65
C PRO A 73 7.68 -1.83 -8.85
N THR A 74 8.64 -2.71 -9.16
CA THR A 74 8.39 -4.14 -9.36
C THR A 74 8.41 -4.95 -8.07
N GLN A 75 8.91 -4.36 -6.97
CA GLN A 75 9.11 -5.06 -5.70
C GLN A 75 8.43 -4.39 -4.50
N THR A 76 8.13 -3.08 -4.59
CA THR A 76 7.64 -2.35 -3.41
C THR A 76 6.26 -2.82 -2.97
N ALA A 77 6.13 -3.05 -1.66
CA ALA A 77 4.86 -3.20 -0.96
C ALA A 77 4.56 -1.98 -0.05
N SER A 78 5.43 -0.97 -0.07
CA SER A 78 5.24 0.27 0.70
C SER A 78 4.14 1.12 0.07
N ALA A 79 3.05 1.38 0.81
CA ALA A 79 1.96 2.24 0.36
C ALA A 79 2.45 3.64 -0.03
N PHE A 80 3.40 4.19 0.72
CA PHE A 80 4.02 5.48 0.43
C PHE A 80 4.77 5.48 -0.91
N ALA A 81 5.66 4.49 -1.12
CA ALA A 81 6.45 4.40 -2.34
C ALA A 81 5.56 4.10 -3.56
N MET A 82 4.53 3.26 -3.42
CA MET A 82 3.58 2.99 -4.50
C MET A 82 2.83 4.26 -4.93
N ALA A 83 2.33 5.05 -3.96
CA ALA A 83 1.69 6.33 -4.27
C ALA A 83 2.67 7.32 -4.91
N GLY A 84 3.90 7.41 -4.43
CA GLY A 84 4.96 8.24 -5.03
C GLY A 84 5.32 7.80 -6.45
N ASN A 85 5.41 6.50 -6.68
CA ASN A 85 5.73 5.92 -7.98
C ASN A 85 4.70 6.25 -9.07
N GLU A 86 3.41 6.47 -8.71
CA GLU A 86 2.40 6.95 -9.67
C GLU A 86 2.74 8.32 -10.27
N HIS A 87 3.51 9.14 -9.57
CA HIS A 87 3.91 10.47 -10.00
C HIS A 87 5.25 10.48 -10.75
N ILE A 88 6.13 9.49 -10.44
CA ILE A 88 7.50 9.42 -10.96
C ILE A 88 7.56 8.60 -12.25
N TYR A 89 6.85 7.47 -12.31
CA TYR A 89 6.95 6.50 -13.39
C TYR A 89 5.64 6.42 -14.18
N GLU A 90 5.77 6.11 -15.46
CA GLU A 90 4.65 5.74 -16.31
C GLU A 90 4.67 4.24 -16.60
N ALA A 91 3.50 3.67 -16.86
CA ALA A 91 3.34 2.35 -17.47
C ALA A 91 2.97 2.49 -18.95
N LEU A 92 2.85 1.41 -19.71
CA LEU A 92 2.26 1.47 -21.05
C LEU A 92 0.84 2.04 -20.98
N LEU A 93 0.05 1.54 -20.05
CA LEU A 93 -1.29 2.04 -19.73
C LEU A 93 -1.31 2.53 -18.28
N GLY A 94 -1.94 3.67 -18.02
CA GLY A 94 -2.18 4.19 -16.69
C GLY A 94 -3.58 3.82 -16.19
N THR A 95 -3.82 3.93 -14.89
CA THR A 95 -5.16 3.80 -14.28
C THR A 95 -5.75 5.18 -14.04
N ASP A 96 -6.94 5.44 -14.55
CA ASP A 96 -7.66 6.67 -14.21
C ASP A 96 -7.98 6.69 -12.70
N PRO A 97 -7.59 7.72 -11.94
CA PRO A 97 -7.78 7.74 -10.50
C PRO A 97 -9.25 7.75 -10.05
N ILE A 98 -10.18 8.13 -10.93
CA ILE A 98 -11.62 8.22 -10.63
C ILE A 98 -12.38 7.01 -11.17
N SER A 99 -12.33 6.77 -12.50
CA SER A 99 -13.06 5.66 -13.12
C SER A 99 -12.40 4.30 -12.90
N ARG A 100 -11.11 4.28 -12.56
CA ARG A 100 -10.27 3.09 -12.42
C ARG A 100 -10.03 2.33 -13.73
N GLU A 101 -10.48 2.89 -14.86
CA GLU A 101 -10.27 2.29 -16.18
C GLU A 101 -8.85 2.54 -16.70
N PRO A 102 -8.30 1.60 -17.50
CA PRO A 102 -7.02 1.80 -18.18
C PRO A 102 -7.10 2.91 -19.22
N TYR A 103 -6.10 3.77 -19.28
CA TYR A 103 -5.92 4.76 -20.34
C TYR A 103 -4.51 4.70 -20.93
N ALA A 104 -4.32 5.18 -22.16
CA ALA A 104 -3.02 5.26 -22.81
C ALA A 104 -2.09 6.22 -22.04
N GLN A 105 -0.92 5.76 -21.61
CA GLN A 105 0.05 6.56 -20.85
C GLN A 105 1.37 6.70 -21.61
N LEU A 106 2.32 5.76 -21.55
CA LEU A 106 3.46 5.72 -22.49
C LEU A 106 3.07 5.22 -23.86
N ALA A 107 2.11 4.29 -23.93
CA ALA A 107 1.54 3.87 -25.20
C ALA A 107 0.64 4.96 -25.80
N THR A 108 0.50 4.96 -27.12
CA THR A 108 -0.38 5.89 -27.85
C THR A 108 -1.85 5.50 -27.77
N ALA A 109 -2.16 4.22 -27.53
CA ALA A 109 -3.52 3.71 -27.44
C ALA A 109 -3.60 2.46 -26.55
N VAL A 110 -4.80 2.17 -26.04
CA VAL A 110 -5.18 0.87 -25.49
C VAL A 110 -5.40 -0.09 -26.66
N PRO A 111 -5.00 -1.39 -26.59
CA PRO A 111 -5.22 -2.34 -27.67
C PRO A 111 -6.70 -2.44 -28.07
N ALA A 112 -7.00 -2.36 -29.36
CA ALA A 112 -8.36 -2.40 -29.87
C ALA A 112 -9.00 -3.80 -29.72
N ASP A 113 -8.20 -4.86 -29.85
CA ASP A 113 -8.63 -6.24 -29.66
C ASP A 113 -7.95 -6.88 -28.45
N LEU A 114 -8.62 -6.85 -27.31
CA LEU A 114 -8.15 -7.46 -26.07
C LEU A 114 -8.26 -9.00 -26.06
N LYS A 115 -8.90 -9.61 -27.09
CA LYS A 115 -9.00 -11.07 -27.23
C LYS A 115 -7.86 -11.65 -28.08
N ALA A 116 -7.04 -10.79 -28.70
CA ALA A 116 -5.84 -11.24 -29.41
C ALA A 116 -4.78 -11.77 -28.42
N THR A 117 -3.97 -12.71 -28.90
CA THR A 117 -2.80 -13.22 -28.16
C THR A 117 -1.51 -12.45 -28.44
N THR A 118 -1.58 -11.45 -29.29
CA THR A 118 -0.49 -10.50 -29.57
C THR A 118 -1.03 -9.09 -29.51
N TRP A 119 -0.52 -8.29 -28.58
CA TRP A 119 -0.87 -6.88 -28.45
C TRP A 119 0.28 -6.03 -28.91
N LYS A 120 -0.03 -5.04 -29.79
CA LYS A 120 0.95 -4.10 -30.32
C LYS A 120 0.81 -2.76 -29.62
N PHE A 121 1.92 -2.20 -29.20
CA PHE A 121 1.99 -0.88 -28.60
C PHE A 121 3.02 -0.02 -29.32
N GLU A 122 2.62 1.18 -29.66
CA GLU A 122 3.52 2.25 -30.08
C GLU A 122 3.74 3.20 -28.90
N LEU A 123 5.00 3.51 -28.60
CA LEU A 123 5.35 4.46 -27.55
C LEU A 123 5.12 5.90 -28.03
N ARG A 124 4.65 6.76 -27.15
CA ARG A 124 4.44 8.18 -27.39
C ARG A 124 5.72 8.84 -27.88
N ALA A 125 5.62 9.58 -29.00
CA ALA A 125 6.75 10.31 -29.57
C ALA A 125 7.26 11.38 -28.60
N GLY A 126 8.58 11.55 -28.52
CA GLY A 126 9.22 12.56 -27.67
C GLY A 126 9.09 12.32 -26.17
N ALA A 127 8.70 11.13 -25.72
CA ALA A 127 8.76 10.77 -24.30
C ALA A 127 10.23 10.67 -23.84
N THR A 128 10.56 11.32 -22.74
CA THR A 128 11.90 11.34 -22.16
C THR A 128 11.90 10.94 -20.70
N TRP A 129 13.01 10.38 -20.26
CA TRP A 129 13.32 10.18 -18.85
C TRP A 129 13.66 11.50 -18.16
N HIS A 130 13.60 11.54 -16.84
CA HIS A 130 13.96 12.73 -16.04
C HIS A 130 15.41 13.18 -16.24
N ASP A 131 16.28 12.35 -16.81
CA ASP A 131 17.68 12.69 -17.20
C ASP A 131 17.81 13.15 -18.66
N GLY A 132 16.69 13.36 -19.36
CA GLY A 132 16.62 13.88 -20.72
C GLY A 132 16.81 12.84 -21.83
N LYS A 133 17.11 11.59 -21.52
CA LYS A 133 17.23 10.53 -22.53
C LYS A 133 15.86 10.07 -23.02
N PRO A 134 15.76 9.59 -24.28
CA PRO A 134 14.49 9.11 -24.82
C PRO A 134 14.04 7.82 -24.15
N VAL A 135 12.72 7.68 -23.97
CA VAL A 135 12.08 6.41 -23.63
C VAL A 135 12.00 5.55 -24.90
N THR A 136 12.42 4.30 -24.80
CA THR A 136 12.50 3.39 -25.95
C THR A 136 11.87 2.02 -25.65
N ALA A 137 11.65 1.25 -26.73
CA ALA A 137 11.19 -0.13 -26.63
C ALA A 137 12.14 -1.04 -25.83
N ASP A 138 13.45 -0.73 -25.78
CA ASP A 138 14.42 -1.48 -24.97
C ASP A 138 14.14 -1.35 -23.47
N ASP A 139 13.60 -0.21 -23.02
CA ASP A 139 13.22 0.01 -21.62
C ASP A 139 12.00 -0.83 -21.25
N VAL A 140 11.02 -0.93 -22.15
CA VAL A 140 9.84 -1.77 -21.95
C VAL A 140 10.23 -3.23 -21.86
N VAL A 141 11.02 -3.73 -22.83
CA VAL A 141 11.52 -5.12 -22.82
C VAL A 141 12.29 -5.41 -21.54
N PHE A 142 13.18 -4.50 -21.12
CA PHE A 142 13.97 -4.65 -19.89
C PHE A 142 13.11 -4.89 -18.65
N VAL A 143 12.02 -4.12 -18.50
CA VAL A 143 11.12 -4.26 -17.34
C VAL A 143 10.41 -5.60 -17.35
N PHE A 144 9.84 -6.00 -18.47
CA PHE A 144 9.11 -7.26 -18.56
C PHE A 144 10.02 -8.48 -18.49
N ASP A 145 11.22 -8.42 -19.08
CA ASP A 145 12.24 -9.46 -18.89
C ASP A 145 12.57 -9.65 -17.42
N ARG A 146 12.78 -8.54 -16.69
CA ARG A 146 13.02 -8.57 -15.25
C ARG A 146 11.85 -9.18 -14.47
N ILE A 147 10.60 -8.82 -14.81
CA ILE A 147 9.40 -9.35 -14.16
C ILE A 147 9.23 -10.85 -14.41
N LEU A 148 9.51 -11.30 -15.62
CA LEU A 148 9.30 -12.69 -16.05
C LEU A 148 10.50 -13.61 -15.74
N ASP A 149 11.69 -13.07 -15.43
CA ASP A 149 12.88 -13.84 -15.11
C ASP A 149 12.63 -14.72 -13.87
N PRO A 150 12.78 -16.05 -13.98
CA PRO A 150 12.60 -16.96 -12.84
C PRO A 150 13.61 -16.72 -11.71
N LYS A 151 14.76 -16.12 -12.00
CA LYS A 151 15.81 -15.83 -11.02
C LYS A 151 15.59 -14.53 -10.25
N THR A 152 14.79 -13.62 -10.81
CA THR A 152 14.47 -12.35 -10.16
C THR A 152 13.19 -12.50 -9.34
N GLN A 153 13.29 -12.21 -8.04
CA GLN A 153 12.12 -12.19 -7.17
C GLN A 153 11.50 -10.79 -7.23
N THR A 154 10.31 -10.69 -7.84
CA THR A 154 9.52 -9.46 -7.88
C THR A 154 8.07 -9.74 -7.47
N LEU A 155 7.43 -8.81 -6.77
CA LEU A 155 5.99 -8.90 -6.50
C LEU A 155 5.18 -8.86 -7.80
N ALA A 156 5.65 -8.07 -8.77
CA ALA A 156 5.01 -7.93 -10.07
C ALA A 156 4.92 -9.26 -10.85
N LYS A 157 5.83 -10.21 -10.63
CA LYS A 157 5.79 -11.52 -11.30
C LYS A 157 4.45 -12.23 -11.15
N GLY A 158 3.86 -12.19 -9.95
CA GLY A 158 2.55 -12.80 -9.69
C GLY A 158 1.41 -12.20 -10.52
N PHE A 159 1.55 -10.97 -11.01
CA PHE A 159 0.54 -10.29 -11.82
C PHE A 159 0.64 -10.60 -13.31
N PHE A 160 1.82 -11.02 -13.80
CA PHE A 160 2.11 -11.16 -15.23
C PHE A 160 2.45 -12.58 -15.67
N ALA A 161 3.17 -13.35 -14.85
CA ALA A 161 3.73 -14.62 -15.27
C ALA A 161 2.68 -15.69 -15.64
N SER A 162 1.46 -15.61 -15.16
CA SER A 162 0.39 -16.58 -15.49
C SER A 162 -0.10 -16.46 -16.95
N TRP A 163 -0.12 -15.26 -17.52
CA TRP A 163 -0.75 -14.98 -18.82
C TRP A 163 0.20 -14.39 -19.87
N LEU A 164 1.22 -13.60 -19.46
CA LEU A 164 2.20 -13.01 -20.37
C LEU A 164 3.32 -14.00 -20.65
N LYS A 165 3.64 -14.21 -21.93
CA LYS A 165 4.72 -15.09 -22.37
C LYS A 165 6.04 -14.34 -22.49
N GLU A 166 6.03 -13.25 -23.25
CA GLU A 166 7.20 -12.43 -23.52
C GLU A 166 6.82 -11.05 -24.06
N VAL A 167 7.73 -10.10 -24.03
CA VAL A 167 7.63 -8.81 -24.70
C VAL A 167 8.78 -8.69 -25.72
N ARG A 168 8.43 -8.33 -26.97
CA ARG A 168 9.41 -8.20 -28.06
C ARG A 168 9.51 -6.76 -28.51
N LYS A 169 10.72 -6.31 -28.76
CA LYS A 169 10.99 -5.08 -29.49
C LYS A 169 10.74 -5.32 -30.96
N VAL A 170 9.98 -4.46 -31.61
CA VAL A 170 9.80 -4.40 -33.06
C VAL A 170 10.79 -3.39 -33.66
N ASP A 171 10.78 -2.18 -33.11
CA ASP A 171 11.72 -1.10 -33.41
C ASP A 171 11.95 -0.21 -32.19
N ALA A 172 12.48 1.01 -32.36
CA ALA A 172 12.80 1.90 -31.26
C ALA A 172 11.57 2.34 -30.42
N ARG A 173 10.37 2.36 -31.03
CA ARG A 173 9.13 2.83 -30.40
C ARG A 173 8.01 1.79 -30.36
N ASN A 174 8.18 0.65 -31.02
CA ASN A 174 7.15 -0.37 -31.12
C ASN A 174 7.55 -1.64 -30.39
N VAL A 175 6.61 -2.17 -29.59
CA VAL A 175 6.73 -3.44 -28.89
C VAL A 175 5.51 -4.32 -29.15
N GLU A 176 5.73 -5.63 -29.09
CA GLU A 176 4.69 -6.65 -29.09
C GLU A 176 4.70 -7.42 -27.78
N LEU A 177 3.53 -7.49 -27.13
CA LEU A 177 3.29 -8.36 -25.99
C LEU A 177 2.68 -9.66 -26.50
N ILE A 178 3.35 -10.77 -26.27
CA ILE A 178 2.90 -12.10 -26.64
C ILE A 178 2.28 -12.77 -25.42
N LEU A 179 1.00 -13.08 -25.51
CA LEU A 179 0.22 -13.71 -24.44
C LEU A 179 0.22 -15.23 -24.60
N LYS A 180 0.09 -15.94 -23.51
CA LYS A 180 -0.05 -17.41 -23.50
C LYS A 180 -1.43 -17.88 -23.99
N PHE A 181 -2.44 -17.02 -23.81
CA PHE A 181 -3.84 -17.21 -24.21
C PHE A 181 -4.53 -15.83 -24.21
N PRO A 182 -5.73 -15.70 -24.87
CA PRO A 182 -6.50 -14.45 -24.80
C PRO A 182 -6.79 -14.05 -23.35
N PHE A 183 -6.41 -12.85 -22.96
CA PHE A 183 -6.53 -12.37 -21.59
C PHE A 183 -6.94 -10.89 -21.54
N PRO A 184 -8.23 -10.58 -21.74
CA PRO A 184 -8.73 -9.19 -21.79
C PRO A 184 -8.39 -8.36 -20.55
N ASP A 185 -8.39 -8.97 -19.36
CA ASP A 185 -8.07 -8.30 -18.09
C ASP A 185 -6.60 -7.85 -17.98
N GLY A 186 -5.76 -8.33 -18.89
CA GLY A 186 -4.34 -7.95 -18.95
C GLY A 186 -4.13 -6.46 -19.20
N ALA A 187 -5.06 -5.77 -19.86
CA ALA A 187 -4.98 -4.31 -20.03
C ALA A 187 -4.98 -3.58 -18.68
N ALA A 188 -5.84 -3.98 -17.75
CA ALA A 188 -5.85 -3.44 -16.39
C ALA A 188 -4.55 -3.80 -15.64
N ARG A 189 -4.02 -5.01 -15.82
CA ARG A 189 -2.75 -5.43 -15.18
C ARG A 189 -1.54 -4.69 -15.73
N LEU A 190 -1.54 -4.26 -17.00
CA LEU A 190 -0.44 -3.47 -17.58
C LEU A 190 -0.20 -2.15 -16.86
N THR A 191 -1.20 -1.59 -16.20
CA THR A 191 -1.07 -0.36 -15.41
C THR A 191 -0.12 -0.50 -14.21
N LEU A 192 0.13 -1.74 -13.78
CA LEU A 192 0.99 -2.08 -12.65
C LEU A 192 2.47 -2.19 -13.04
N ALA A 193 2.78 -2.39 -14.33
CA ALA A 193 4.14 -2.50 -14.83
C ALA A 193 4.72 -1.11 -15.14
N LYS A 194 5.22 -0.40 -14.13
CA LYS A 194 5.89 0.88 -14.32
C LYS A 194 7.18 0.66 -15.13
N ILE A 195 7.31 1.40 -16.25
CA ILE A 195 8.49 1.30 -17.11
C ILE A 195 9.64 2.11 -16.49
N MET A 196 10.83 1.57 -16.60
CA MET A 196 12.04 2.07 -15.95
C MET A 196 13.18 2.17 -16.94
N PRO A 197 14.05 3.21 -16.84
CA PRO A 197 15.16 3.37 -17.76
C PRO A 197 16.20 2.25 -17.61
N LYS A 198 16.36 1.44 -18.65
CA LYS A 198 17.34 0.35 -18.71
C LYS A 198 18.76 0.83 -18.42
N HIS A 199 19.14 2.00 -18.96
CA HIS A 199 20.49 2.56 -18.80
C HIS A 199 20.83 2.94 -17.35
N VAL A 200 19.83 3.09 -16.49
CA VAL A 200 19.99 3.33 -15.05
C VAL A 200 19.87 2.02 -14.28
N TYR A 201 18.73 1.34 -14.37
CA TYR A 201 18.35 0.27 -13.47
C TYR A 201 18.87 -1.12 -13.85
N SER A 202 19.55 -1.26 -14.97
CA SER A 202 20.35 -2.48 -15.27
C SER A 202 21.67 -2.53 -14.49
N LYS A 203 22.08 -1.46 -13.82
CA LYS A 203 23.32 -1.38 -13.05
C LYS A 203 23.11 -1.86 -11.61
N PRO A 204 24.09 -2.59 -11.02
CA PRO A 204 24.05 -2.92 -9.60
C PRO A 204 23.94 -1.67 -8.72
N GLY A 205 23.14 -1.74 -7.66
CA GLY A 205 22.99 -0.65 -6.70
C GLY A 205 22.14 0.55 -7.16
N ALA A 206 21.63 0.56 -8.39
CA ALA A 206 20.84 1.69 -8.91
C ALA A 206 19.57 2.01 -8.08
N TRP A 207 19.00 1.00 -7.41
CA TRP A 207 17.86 1.18 -6.50
C TRP A 207 18.20 1.88 -5.20
N ASP A 208 19.46 1.82 -4.76
CA ASP A 208 19.93 2.55 -3.59
C ASP A 208 19.88 4.06 -3.82
N ASP A 209 20.09 4.51 -5.05
CA ASP A 209 19.98 5.92 -5.42
C ASP A 209 18.51 6.39 -5.43
N ALA A 210 17.57 5.55 -5.82
CA ALA A 210 16.15 5.84 -5.73
C ALA A 210 15.71 6.04 -4.27
N THR A 211 16.23 5.23 -3.33
CA THR A 211 15.98 5.39 -1.90
C THR A 211 16.63 6.64 -1.28
N LYS A 212 17.52 7.30 -2.01
CA LYS A 212 18.16 8.58 -1.63
C LYS A 212 17.55 9.79 -2.32
N GLY A 213 16.38 9.65 -2.95
CA GLY A 213 15.72 10.74 -3.64
C GLY A 213 16.17 11.00 -5.08
N LYS A 214 16.77 9.99 -5.72
CA LYS A 214 17.27 10.08 -7.09
C LYS A 214 16.56 9.10 -8.05
N ALA A 215 15.30 8.81 -7.79
CA ALA A 215 14.50 7.97 -8.68
C ALA A 215 14.34 8.65 -10.05
N ILE A 216 14.68 7.93 -11.13
CA ILE A 216 14.55 8.41 -12.51
C ILE A 216 13.41 7.66 -13.18
N GLY A 217 12.36 8.39 -13.51
CA GLY A 217 11.19 7.93 -14.26
C GLY A 217 10.92 8.80 -15.48
N SER A 218 9.74 8.63 -16.07
CA SER A 218 9.23 9.42 -17.20
C SER A 218 7.95 10.20 -16.86
N GLY A 219 7.51 10.12 -15.60
CA GLY A 219 6.26 10.72 -15.13
C GLY A 219 6.31 12.24 -15.00
N PRO A 220 5.16 12.87 -14.66
CA PRO A 220 5.04 14.32 -14.58
C PRO A 220 5.84 14.97 -13.45
N TYR A 221 6.30 14.18 -12.47
CA TYR A 221 7.11 14.67 -11.36
C TYR A 221 8.39 13.86 -11.23
N ARG A 222 9.48 14.54 -10.91
CA ARG A 222 10.75 13.92 -10.52
C ARG A 222 10.95 14.00 -9.01
N GLN A 223 11.45 12.96 -8.42
CA GLN A 223 11.88 12.96 -7.02
C GLN A 223 13.17 13.77 -6.90
N THR A 224 13.23 14.72 -5.96
CA THR A 224 14.40 15.59 -5.76
C THR A 224 15.09 15.35 -4.43
N ALA A 225 14.37 14.86 -3.42
CA ALA A 225 14.94 14.41 -2.16
C ALA A 225 14.05 13.35 -1.51
N HIS A 226 14.68 12.50 -0.71
CA HIS A 226 14.00 11.54 0.14
C HIS A 226 14.76 11.36 1.44
N GLN A 227 14.06 11.60 2.55
CA GLN A 227 14.56 11.38 3.89
C GLN A 227 13.63 10.36 4.57
N PRO A 228 14.09 9.13 4.80
CA PRO A 228 13.30 8.12 5.49
C PRO A 228 12.73 8.64 6.81
N LYS A 229 11.46 8.31 7.10
CA LYS A 229 10.70 8.72 8.30
C LYS A 229 10.47 10.23 8.45
N SER A 230 10.78 11.02 7.45
CA SER A 230 10.66 12.48 7.49
C SER A 230 9.87 13.03 6.30
N ASN A 231 10.48 13.13 5.13
CA ASN A 231 9.81 13.72 3.97
C ASN A 231 10.35 13.19 2.64
N THR A 232 9.56 13.43 1.59
CA THR A 232 9.97 13.23 0.20
C THR A 232 9.53 14.43 -0.62
N THR A 233 10.42 14.97 -1.44
CA THR A 233 10.12 16.14 -2.28
C THR A 233 10.12 15.75 -3.74
N PHE A 234 9.22 16.40 -4.48
CA PHE A 234 9.04 16.23 -5.91
C PHE A 234 8.99 17.59 -6.60
N GLU A 235 9.48 17.65 -7.82
CA GLU A 235 9.37 18.82 -8.70
C GLU A 235 8.70 18.42 -10.02
N ALA A 236 7.93 19.33 -10.58
CA ALA A 236 7.34 19.16 -11.91
C ALA A 236 8.44 18.91 -12.95
N PHE A 237 8.24 17.93 -13.82
CA PHE A 237 9.11 17.67 -14.94
C PHE A 237 8.65 18.50 -16.14
N ALA A 238 9.40 19.56 -16.46
CA ALA A 238 9.02 20.54 -17.49
C ALA A 238 8.85 19.92 -18.88
N ASP A 239 9.69 18.94 -19.24
CA ASP A 239 9.66 18.30 -20.55
C ASP A 239 8.63 17.17 -20.65
N TYR A 240 7.82 16.95 -19.60
CA TYR A 240 6.78 15.95 -19.63
C TYR A 240 5.72 16.25 -20.71
N ASN A 241 5.60 15.34 -21.66
CA ASN A 241 4.66 15.47 -22.79
C ASN A 241 3.46 14.49 -22.73
N GLY A 242 3.29 13.79 -21.58
CA GLY A 242 2.23 12.82 -21.38
C GLY A 242 0.85 13.43 -21.08
N PRO A 243 -0.17 12.58 -20.86
CA PRO A 243 -1.58 13.01 -20.83
C PRO A 243 -1.95 13.78 -19.55
N ARG A 244 -1.20 13.63 -18.44
CA ARG A 244 -1.50 14.25 -17.15
C ARG A 244 -0.31 15.07 -16.66
N LYS A 245 -0.30 16.37 -17.02
CA LYS A 245 0.76 17.28 -16.63
C LYS A 245 0.72 17.61 -15.14
N ALA A 246 1.88 17.91 -14.57
CA ALA A 246 2.03 18.42 -13.21
C ALA A 246 1.25 19.73 -13.02
N ALA A 247 0.41 19.80 -12.00
CA ALA A 247 -0.32 21.02 -11.63
C ALA A 247 0.42 21.84 -10.56
N PHE A 248 1.32 21.22 -9.81
CA PHE A 248 2.10 21.86 -8.75
C PHE A 248 3.56 21.94 -9.18
N LYS A 249 4.22 23.08 -8.99
CA LYS A 249 5.67 23.22 -9.28
C LYS A 249 6.50 22.29 -8.40
N LYS A 250 6.09 22.18 -7.13
CA LYS A 250 6.72 21.29 -6.13
C LYS A 250 5.68 20.60 -5.28
N MET A 251 6.03 19.43 -4.78
CA MET A 251 5.27 18.75 -3.74
C MET A 251 6.24 18.34 -2.62
N ASN A 252 5.83 18.58 -1.37
CA ASN A 252 6.52 18.11 -0.19
C ASN A 252 5.60 17.15 0.57
N TRP A 253 5.96 15.89 0.59
CA TRP A 253 5.21 14.85 1.30
C TRP A 253 5.86 14.59 2.65
N LEU A 254 5.21 15.05 3.71
CA LEU A 254 5.65 14.86 5.09
C LEU A 254 5.16 13.49 5.58
N THR A 255 6.04 12.70 6.18
CA THR A 255 5.69 11.43 6.81
C THR A 255 5.35 11.67 8.27
N ILE A 256 4.08 11.58 8.63
CA ILE A 256 3.59 11.73 10.01
C ILE A 256 2.65 10.57 10.32
N VAL A 257 3.18 9.50 10.89
CA VAL A 257 2.41 8.29 11.19
C VAL A 257 1.43 8.51 12.33
N ASP A 258 1.82 9.29 13.34
CA ASP A 258 0.98 9.59 14.50
C ASP A 258 -0.21 10.48 14.13
N ALA A 259 -1.40 10.09 14.59
CA ALA A 259 -2.67 10.71 14.20
C ALA A 259 -2.80 12.17 14.64
N ALA A 260 -2.48 12.49 15.90
CA ALA A 260 -2.70 13.83 16.45
C ALA A 260 -1.83 14.91 15.76
N PRO A 261 -0.49 14.74 15.62
CA PRO A 261 0.33 15.70 14.87
C PRO A 261 -0.06 15.76 13.38
N ARG A 262 -0.51 14.66 12.77
CA ARG A 262 -0.98 14.65 11.37
C ARG A 262 -2.22 15.52 11.20
N VAL A 263 -3.22 15.38 12.06
CA VAL A 263 -4.43 16.21 12.04
C VAL A 263 -4.09 17.70 12.29
N ALA A 264 -3.18 17.97 13.23
CA ALA A 264 -2.77 19.35 13.52
C ALA A 264 -2.10 20.05 12.33
N LYS A 265 -1.42 19.31 11.45
CA LYS A 265 -0.77 19.84 10.25
C LYS A 265 -1.74 20.36 9.19
N ILE A 266 -2.96 19.84 9.14
CA ILE A 266 -3.99 20.25 8.16
C ILE A 266 -5.11 21.08 8.79
N SER A 267 -5.09 21.32 10.11
CA SER A 267 -6.17 22.03 10.81
C SER A 267 -5.67 22.89 11.95
N GLY A 268 -6.41 23.96 12.26
CA GLY A 268 -6.08 24.88 13.35
C GLY A 268 -5.10 25.99 12.96
N ALA A 269 -4.68 26.78 13.94
CA ALA A 269 -3.85 27.99 13.73
C ALA A 269 -2.41 27.68 13.22
N GLY A 270 -1.96 26.44 13.32
CA GLY A 270 -0.65 25.99 12.85
C GLY A 270 -0.71 25.12 11.60
N ALA A 271 -1.84 25.08 10.89
CA ALA A 271 -1.98 24.32 9.66
C ALA A 271 -1.05 24.87 8.57
N ASP A 272 -0.21 24.00 8.04
CA ASP A 272 0.79 24.32 7.00
C ASP A 272 0.82 23.24 5.88
N ALA A 273 -0.23 22.41 5.81
CA ALA A 273 -0.40 21.42 4.76
C ALA A 273 -1.82 21.46 4.19
N GLU A 274 -1.94 21.19 2.90
CA GLU A 274 -3.19 21.31 2.15
C GLU A 274 -4.02 20.03 2.15
N ILE A 275 -3.38 18.86 2.35
CA ILE A 275 -4.02 17.54 2.23
C ILE A 275 -3.37 16.51 3.16
N SER A 276 -4.17 15.59 3.68
CA SER A 276 -3.66 14.40 4.39
C SER A 276 -4.51 13.18 4.12
N ASP A 277 -3.86 12.03 4.01
CA ASP A 277 -4.51 10.73 4.02
C ASP A 277 -4.63 10.14 5.44
N ASN A 278 -5.23 8.94 5.52
CA ASN A 278 -5.35 8.16 6.75
C ASN A 278 -5.87 8.98 7.94
N ILE A 279 -6.91 9.78 7.70
CA ILE A 279 -7.55 10.60 8.73
C ILE A 279 -8.26 9.69 9.74
N PRO A 280 -8.00 9.85 11.06
CA PRO A 280 -8.71 9.10 12.07
C PRO A 280 -10.21 9.41 12.05
N TYR A 281 -11.04 8.40 12.18
CA TYR A 281 -12.50 8.57 12.13
C TYR A 281 -13.02 9.52 13.21
N ALA A 282 -12.39 9.56 14.38
CA ALA A 282 -12.74 10.46 15.47
C ALA A 282 -12.58 11.96 15.13
N ASN A 283 -11.75 12.29 14.13
CA ASN A 283 -11.46 13.68 13.77
C ASN A 283 -12.27 14.19 12.55
N ILE A 284 -13.07 13.34 11.92
CA ILE A 284 -13.81 13.69 10.69
C ILE A 284 -14.70 14.90 10.92
N GLU A 285 -15.55 14.87 11.96
CA GLU A 285 -16.49 15.96 12.25
C GLU A 285 -15.80 17.26 12.65
N GLN A 286 -14.67 17.16 13.37
CA GLN A 286 -13.84 18.32 13.72
C GLN A 286 -13.28 18.99 12.46
N LEU A 287 -12.71 18.19 11.54
CA LEU A 287 -12.14 18.70 10.31
C LEU A 287 -13.19 19.33 9.39
N LYS A 288 -14.35 18.68 9.23
CA LYS A 288 -15.47 19.23 8.46
C LYS A 288 -15.96 20.57 9.03
N LYS A 289 -16.11 20.68 10.34
CA LYS A 289 -16.47 21.94 11.03
C LYS A 289 -15.39 23.01 10.83
N GLY A 290 -14.13 22.61 10.70
CA GLY A 290 -13.00 23.50 10.36
C GLY A 290 -12.94 23.93 8.89
N GLY A 291 -13.87 23.47 8.04
CA GLY A 291 -13.96 23.84 6.64
C GLY A 291 -13.20 22.91 5.69
N MET A 292 -12.61 21.82 6.18
CA MET A 292 -11.99 20.79 5.35
C MET A 292 -13.03 19.91 4.66
N THR A 293 -12.76 19.49 3.45
CA THR A 293 -13.44 18.35 2.85
C THR A 293 -12.82 17.08 3.39
N VAL A 294 -13.65 16.16 3.89
CA VAL A 294 -13.23 14.82 4.33
C VAL A 294 -14.04 13.79 3.56
N GLU A 295 -13.35 12.95 2.79
CA GLU A 295 -13.97 11.95 1.92
C GLU A 295 -13.39 10.56 2.22
N GLY A 296 -14.23 9.53 2.17
CA GLY A 296 -13.83 8.14 2.27
C GLY A 296 -13.57 7.55 0.88
N GLY A 297 -12.41 6.97 0.69
CA GLY A 297 -12.13 6.16 -0.49
C GLY A 297 -12.90 4.85 -0.44
N ALA A 298 -14.00 4.75 -1.21
CA ALA A 298 -14.75 3.50 -1.32
C ALA A 298 -13.90 2.42 -1.99
N GLY A 299 -13.52 1.40 -1.23
CA GLY A 299 -12.62 0.36 -1.72
C GLY A 299 -12.68 -0.91 -0.87
N MET A 300 -11.79 -1.84 -1.19
CA MET A 300 -11.69 -3.13 -0.51
C MET A 300 -10.64 -3.14 0.61
N ASN A 301 -10.35 -1.97 1.19
CA ASN A 301 -9.53 -1.95 2.38
C ASN A 301 -10.23 -2.74 3.49
N ASN A 302 -9.52 -3.65 4.11
CA ASN A 302 -10.10 -4.52 5.13
C ASN A 302 -9.10 -4.84 6.23
N LEU A 303 -9.63 -5.05 7.43
CA LEU A 303 -8.93 -5.75 8.49
C LEU A 303 -9.12 -7.24 8.30
N PHE A 304 -8.04 -7.98 8.11
CA PHE A 304 -8.08 -9.42 8.11
C PHE A 304 -7.36 -10.03 9.33
N LEU A 305 -7.78 -11.23 9.66
CA LEU A 305 -7.03 -12.13 10.52
C LEU A 305 -6.41 -13.23 9.67
N MET A 306 -5.10 -13.46 9.82
CA MET A 306 -4.38 -14.57 9.22
C MET A 306 -3.91 -15.52 10.31
N PHE A 307 -4.21 -16.79 10.16
CA PHE A 307 -3.81 -17.85 11.07
C PHE A 307 -2.60 -18.62 10.53
N ASN A 308 -1.61 -18.85 11.36
CA ASN A 308 -0.50 -19.74 11.04
C ASN A 308 -0.95 -21.19 11.21
N THR A 309 -1.32 -21.86 10.11
CA THR A 309 -1.85 -23.22 10.15
C THR A 309 -0.82 -24.31 10.50
N ALA A 310 0.46 -23.96 10.58
CA ALA A 310 1.48 -24.86 11.14
C ALA A 310 1.53 -24.82 12.68
N HIS A 311 0.86 -23.84 13.30
CA HIS A 311 0.79 -23.72 14.75
C HIS A 311 -0.55 -24.27 15.25
N LYS A 312 -0.50 -25.35 16.05
CA LYS A 312 -1.72 -25.89 16.64
C LYS A 312 -2.33 -24.92 17.66
N PRO A 313 -3.69 -24.85 17.72
CA PRO A 313 -4.69 -25.66 17.01
C PRO A 313 -5.22 -25.02 15.71
N PHE A 314 -4.51 -24.08 15.08
CA PHE A 314 -4.98 -23.35 13.90
C PHE A 314 -4.92 -24.18 12.60
N ASP A 315 -4.40 -25.41 12.62
CA ASP A 315 -4.54 -26.41 11.56
C ASP A 315 -5.99 -26.90 11.43
N ASP A 316 -6.79 -26.87 12.51
CA ASP A 316 -8.21 -27.21 12.48
C ASP A 316 -9.06 -26.02 12.01
N VAL A 317 -9.83 -26.21 10.95
CA VAL A 317 -10.71 -25.20 10.38
C VAL A 317 -11.79 -24.73 11.38
N ARG A 318 -12.29 -25.64 12.23
CA ARG A 318 -13.33 -25.35 13.24
C ARG A 318 -12.85 -24.30 14.24
N VAL A 319 -11.57 -24.34 14.61
CA VAL A 319 -10.96 -23.36 15.52
C VAL A 319 -10.93 -21.97 14.84
N ARG A 320 -10.49 -21.89 13.58
CA ARG A 320 -10.45 -20.63 12.84
C ARG A 320 -11.85 -20.03 12.67
N GLN A 321 -12.82 -20.88 12.30
CA GLN A 321 -14.24 -20.49 12.18
C GLN A 321 -14.81 -20.03 13.52
N ALA A 322 -14.55 -20.74 14.61
CA ALA A 322 -14.99 -20.36 15.96
C ALA A 322 -14.52 -18.94 16.32
N LEU A 323 -13.24 -18.64 16.08
CA LEU A 323 -12.67 -17.33 16.34
C LEU A 323 -13.32 -16.23 15.50
N HIS A 324 -13.69 -16.51 14.25
CA HIS A 324 -14.43 -15.57 13.42
C HIS A 324 -15.89 -15.39 13.85
N TYR A 325 -16.62 -16.45 14.26
CA TYR A 325 -17.99 -16.35 14.78
C TYR A 325 -18.05 -15.59 16.12
N ALA A 326 -16.97 -15.61 16.90
CA ALA A 326 -16.92 -14.92 18.19
C ALA A 326 -16.83 -13.41 18.07
N ILE A 327 -16.39 -12.84 16.93
CA ILE A 327 -16.13 -11.39 16.81
C ILE A 327 -17.42 -10.62 16.61
N ASP A 328 -17.68 -9.67 17.51
CA ASP A 328 -18.76 -8.68 17.39
C ASP A 328 -18.33 -7.56 16.44
N ARG A 329 -18.61 -7.76 15.13
CA ARG A 329 -18.23 -6.84 14.07
C ARG A 329 -18.99 -5.53 14.11
N GLU A 330 -20.27 -5.58 14.45
CA GLU A 330 -21.12 -4.37 14.56
C GLU A 330 -20.61 -3.46 15.68
N LYS A 331 -20.26 -4.06 16.84
CA LYS A 331 -19.65 -3.31 17.93
C LYS A 331 -18.28 -2.72 17.55
N MET A 332 -17.47 -3.46 16.79
CA MET A 332 -16.20 -2.96 16.27
C MET A 332 -16.41 -1.75 15.34
N ILE A 333 -17.36 -1.84 14.41
CA ILE A 333 -17.68 -0.75 13.47
C ILE A 333 -18.15 0.49 14.24
N GLU A 334 -19.05 0.30 15.23
CA GLU A 334 -19.55 1.40 16.07
C GLU A 334 -18.42 2.09 16.85
N VAL A 335 -17.61 1.31 17.58
CA VAL A 335 -16.67 1.85 18.57
C VAL A 335 -15.36 2.27 17.93
N ALA A 336 -14.76 1.42 17.09
CA ALA A 336 -13.42 1.67 16.52
C ALA A 336 -13.50 2.45 15.20
N LEU A 337 -14.42 2.08 14.32
CA LEU A 337 -14.52 2.68 12.98
C LEU A 337 -15.54 3.83 12.91
N LYS A 338 -16.25 4.15 14.00
CA LYS A 338 -17.24 5.25 14.06
C LYS A 338 -18.29 5.21 12.94
N GLY A 339 -18.70 4.01 12.52
CA GLY A 339 -19.64 3.79 11.43
C GLY A 339 -19.02 3.72 10.03
N HIS A 340 -17.71 3.97 9.88
CA HIS A 340 -17.01 3.96 8.58
C HIS A 340 -16.47 2.58 8.20
N GLY A 341 -17.35 1.60 8.22
CA GLY A 341 -17.03 0.22 7.84
C GLY A 341 -18.27 -0.63 7.68
N LYS A 342 -18.07 -1.83 7.13
CA LYS A 342 -19.09 -2.87 6.99
C LYS A 342 -18.53 -4.20 7.45
N ALA A 343 -19.35 -5.00 8.13
CA ALA A 343 -19.01 -6.38 8.45
C ALA A 343 -18.74 -7.18 7.18
N ALA A 344 -17.64 -7.91 7.14
CA ALA A 344 -17.29 -8.67 5.95
C ALA A 344 -18.21 -9.88 5.80
N SER A 345 -18.98 -9.90 4.72
CA SER A 345 -19.82 -11.04 4.30
C SER A 345 -19.17 -11.87 3.20
N SER A 346 -18.06 -11.37 2.65
CA SER A 346 -17.25 -12.00 1.62
C SER A 346 -15.85 -11.38 1.66
N PHE A 347 -14.89 -11.99 0.96
CA PHE A 347 -13.59 -11.36 0.75
C PHE A 347 -13.70 -10.09 -0.12
N LEU A 348 -14.52 -10.14 -1.16
CA LEU A 348 -14.88 -8.95 -1.94
C LEU A 348 -15.95 -8.15 -1.20
N ASN A 349 -16.00 -6.83 -1.44
CA ASN A 349 -17.07 -5.98 -0.96
C ASN A 349 -18.10 -5.66 -2.05
N GLU A 350 -19.21 -5.02 -1.66
CA GLU A 350 -20.33 -4.67 -2.54
C GLU A 350 -19.96 -3.80 -3.74
N GLY A 351 -18.86 -3.06 -3.67
CA GLY A 351 -18.35 -2.26 -4.78
C GLY A 351 -17.66 -3.06 -5.89
N ASN A 352 -17.40 -4.35 -5.67
CA ASN A 352 -16.77 -5.20 -6.69
C ASN A 352 -17.82 -5.89 -7.58
N PRO A 353 -17.71 -5.85 -8.91
CA PRO A 353 -18.68 -6.47 -9.82
C PRO A 353 -18.86 -7.98 -9.64
N SER A 354 -17.88 -8.67 -9.06
CA SER A 354 -17.93 -10.11 -8.77
C SER A 354 -18.43 -10.43 -7.37
N TYR A 355 -18.77 -9.41 -6.57
CA TYR A 355 -19.24 -9.60 -5.21
C TYR A 355 -20.54 -10.41 -5.16
N ARG A 356 -20.60 -11.26 -4.17
CA ARG A 356 -21.78 -11.76 -3.46
C ARG A 356 -21.38 -12.14 -2.03
N PRO A 357 -22.32 -12.24 -1.09
CA PRO A 357 -22.04 -12.89 0.18
C PRO A 357 -21.49 -14.30 -0.05
N ALA A 358 -20.47 -14.69 0.71
CA ALA A 358 -19.98 -16.07 0.68
C ALA A 358 -21.02 -17.02 1.28
N LYS A 359 -20.93 -18.32 0.97
CA LYS A 359 -21.80 -19.32 1.60
C LYS A 359 -21.62 -19.37 3.11
N THR A 360 -20.39 -19.15 3.59
CA THR A 360 -20.09 -19.04 5.01
C THR A 360 -19.92 -17.56 5.38
N VAL A 361 -20.92 -17.01 6.08
CA VAL A 361 -20.87 -15.66 6.65
C VAL A 361 -20.72 -15.76 8.16
N TYR A 362 -19.75 -15.07 8.72
CA TYR A 362 -19.42 -15.09 10.14
C TYR A 362 -20.22 -14.02 10.90
N ALA A 363 -21.55 -14.20 11.03
CA ALA A 363 -22.35 -13.41 11.94
C ALA A 363 -21.92 -13.67 13.39
N TYR A 364 -22.05 -12.65 14.26
CA TYR A 364 -21.70 -12.77 15.67
C TYR A 364 -22.52 -13.87 16.36
N ASP A 365 -21.89 -14.97 16.72
CA ASP A 365 -22.50 -16.12 17.41
C ASP A 365 -21.51 -16.76 18.39
N PRO A 366 -21.38 -16.22 19.60
CA PRO A 366 -20.44 -16.75 20.60
C PRO A 366 -20.86 -18.16 21.10
N LYS A 367 -22.14 -18.55 20.96
CA LYS A 367 -22.58 -19.91 21.33
C LYS A 367 -22.05 -20.93 20.32
N LYS A 368 -22.19 -20.65 19.03
CA LYS A 368 -21.63 -21.46 17.94
C LYS A 368 -20.11 -21.52 18.04
N ALA A 369 -19.46 -20.40 18.35
CA ALA A 369 -18.02 -20.34 18.54
C ALA A 369 -17.54 -21.31 19.65
N LYS A 370 -18.20 -21.29 20.82
CA LYS A 370 -17.90 -22.23 21.92
C LYS A 370 -18.15 -23.69 21.53
N ALA A 371 -19.24 -23.96 20.79
CA ALA A 371 -19.53 -25.32 20.31
C ALA A 371 -18.41 -25.85 19.38
N LEU A 372 -17.96 -25.04 18.41
CA LEU A 372 -16.88 -25.41 17.48
C LEU A 372 -15.55 -25.65 18.19
N LEU A 373 -15.17 -24.84 19.20
CA LEU A 373 -13.97 -25.07 20.01
C LEU A 373 -14.08 -26.40 20.77
N LYS A 374 -15.24 -26.69 21.37
CA LYS A 374 -15.49 -27.96 22.07
C LYS A 374 -15.42 -29.16 21.12
N GLU A 375 -16.02 -29.05 19.92
CA GLU A 375 -15.95 -30.11 18.89
C GLU A 375 -14.53 -30.32 18.37
N ALA A 376 -13.70 -29.27 18.36
CA ALA A 376 -12.28 -29.35 18.03
C ALA A 376 -11.43 -29.90 19.19
N GLY A 377 -12.01 -30.13 20.38
CA GLY A 377 -11.28 -30.58 21.58
C GLY A 377 -10.32 -29.52 22.13
N VAL A 378 -10.65 -28.25 21.95
CA VAL A 378 -9.78 -27.13 22.36
C VAL A 378 -10.33 -26.43 23.59
N ASP A 379 -9.62 -26.57 24.70
CA ASP A 379 -9.88 -25.92 25.97
C ASP A 379 -8.72 -25.00 26.35
N ASN A 380 -9.01 -23.91 27.07
CA ASN A 380 -7.99 -22.99 27.59
C ASN A 380 -7.03 -22.43 26.52
N LEU A 381 -7.53 -22.10 25.34
CA LEU A 381 -6.76 -21.57 24.22
C LEU A 381 -6.12 -20.23 24.60
N LYS A 382 -4.81 -20.09 24.36
CA LYS A 382 -4.06 -18.84 24.55
C LYS A 382 -3.60 -18.34 23.18
N ILE A 383 -3.94 -17.11 22.84
CA ILE A 383 -3.59 -16.50 21.55
C ILE A 383 -2.85 -15.19 21.78
N ASN A 384 -1.73 -15.05 21.07
CA ASN A 384 -1.10 -13.75 20.85
C ASN A 384 -1.49 -13.24 19.44
N ILE A 385 -2.16 -12.08 19.38
CA ILE A 385 -2.42 -11.39 18.13
C ILE A 385 -1.28 -10.43 17.86
N MET A 386 -0.41 -10.78 16.94
CA MET A 386 0.57 -9.87 16.38
C MET A 386 -0.15 -8.96 15.36
N ALA A 387 -0.02 -7.65 15.50
CA ALA A 387 -0.72 -6.70 14.64
C ALA A 387 0.21 -5.64 14.06
N VAL A 388 -0.07 -5.17 12.84
CA VAL A 388 0.61 -3.98 12.31
C VAL A 388 0.13 -2.73 13.06
N ASN A 389 1.06 -1.84 13.41
CA ASN A 389 0.81 -0.63 14.20
C ASN A 389 0.22 0.51 13.32
N VAL A 390 -0.91 0.24 12.68
CA VAL A 390 -1.70 1.24 11.96
C VAL A 390 -2.89 1.61 12.86
N SER A 391 -3.10 2.89 13.13
CA SER A 391 -4.02 3.39 14.17
C SER A 391 -5.41 2.73 14.13
N TRP A 392 -6.09 2.72 12.99
CA TRP A 392 -7.43 2.14 12.89
C TRP A 392 -7.46 0.61 13.11
N ILE A 393 -6.35 -0.11 12.82
CA ILE A 393 -6.22 -1.54 13.11
C ILE A 393 -6.08 -1.72 14.62
N VAL A 394 -5.19 -0.95 15.25
CA VAL A 394 -4.98 -0.98 16.71
C VAL A 394 -6.27 -0.69 17.46
N ASP A 395 -7.07 0.26 16.98
CA ASP A 395 -8.36 0.61 17.56
C ASP A 395 -9.40 -0.55 17.49
N CYS A 396 -9.28 -1.44 16.51
CA CYS A 396 -10.14 -2.62 16.36
C CYS A 396 -9.75 -3.78 17.31
N LEU A 397 -8.49 -3.89 17.70
CA LEU A 397 -7.97 -5.04 18.47
C LEU A 397 -8.67 -5.26 19.82
N PRO A 398 -9.01 -4.23 20.62
CA PRO A 398 -9.71 -4.42 21.89
C PRO A 398 -11.06 -5.15 21.74
N THR A 399 -11.80 -4.89 20.65
CA THR A 399 -13.07 -5.58 20.38
C THR A 399 -12.83 -7.06 20.05
N ILE A 400 -11.79 -7.39 19.26
CA ILE A 400 -11.43 -8.79 18.97
C ILE A 400 -11.07 -9.50 20.27
N LYS A 401 -10.19 -8.89 21.10
CA LYS A 401 -9.78 -9.43 22.39
C LYS A 401 -10.99 -9.69 23.30
N ALA A 402 -11.85 -8.70 23.51
CA ALA A 402 -13.03 -8.83 24.36
C ALA A 402 -13.96 -9.95 23.86
N SER A 403 -14.15 -10.05 22.55
CA SER A 403 -14.97 -11.08 21.91
C SER A 403 -14.41 -12.49 22.15
N TRP A 404 -13.09 -12.68 22.02
CA TRP A 404 -12.45 -13.97 22.23
C TRP A 404 -12.36 -14.34 23.70
N ASP A 405 -12.06 -13.37 24.57
CA ASP A 405 -12.06 -13.59 26.03
C ASP A 405 -13.46 -14.04 26.53
N ALA A 406 -14.55 -13.50 25.93
CA ALA A 406 -15.93 -13.88 26.29
C ALA A 406 -16.29 -15.34 25.95
N ILE A 407 -15.54 -15.97 25.05
CA ILE A 407 -15.69 -17.40 24.74
C ILE A 407 -14.67 -18.30 25.46
N GLY A 408 -13.85 -17.74 26.36
CA GLY A 408 -12.88 -18.49 27.16
C GLY A 408 -11.48 -18.56 26.55
N VAL A 409 -11.19 -17.82 25.48
CA VAL A 409 -9.85 -17.70 24.91
C VAL A 409 -9.08 -16.61 25.65
N GLN A 410 -7.85 -16.90 26.07
CA GLN A 410 -6.97 -15.93 26.71
C GLN A 410 -6.18 -15.17 25.63
N THR A 411 -6.57 -13.92 25.37
CA THR A 411 -6.02 -13.15 24.26
C THR A 411 -5.04 -12.08 24.73
N THR A 412 -3.85 -12.04 24.11
CA THR A 412 -2.88 -10.95 24.24
C THR A 412 -2.74 -10.20 22.92
N LEU A 413 -2.50 -8.88 22.99
CA LEU A 413 -2.33 -8.02 21.82
C LEU A 413 -0.86 -7.58 21.74
N ASP A 414 -0.28 -7.70 20.54
CA ASP A 414 1.12 -7.37 20.26
C ASP A 414 1.23 -6.48 19.01
N PRO A 415 0.81 -5.20 19.09
CA PRO A 415 0.97 -4.27 17.98
C PRO A 415 2.44 -3.89 17.80
N GLN A 416 2.94 -3.99 16.56
CA GLN A 416 4.34 -3.75 16.20
C GLN A 416 4.43 -2.96 14.91
N GLU A 417 5.56 -2.28 14.70
CA GLU A 417 5.88 -1.66 13.42
C GLU A 417 5.75 -2.67 12.27
N THR A 418 5.20 -2.22 11.14
CA THR A 418 4.89 -3.07 9.99
C THR A 418 6.10 -3.90 9.56
N THR A 419 7.28 -3.27 9.47
CA THR A 419 8.53 -3.95 9.11
C THR A 419 8.92 -5.04 10.12
N ALA A 420 8.68 -4.81 11.41
CA ALA A 420 8.96 -5.80 12.45
C ALA A 420 8.03 -7.02 12.36
N VAL A 421 6.74 -6.81 12.06
CA VAL A 421 5.77 -7.88 11.83
C VAL A 421 6.22 -8.77 10.67
N PHE A 422 6.56 -8.19 9.52
CA PHE A 422 7.03 -8.94 8.35
C PHE A 422 8.35 -9.66 8.62
N THR A 423 9.31 -9.02 9.30
CA THR A 423 10.58 -9.64 9.68
C THR A 423 10.37 -10.86 10.58
N LYS A 424 9.44 -10.79 11.54
CA LYS A 424 9.09 -11.96 12.38
C LYS A 424 8.49 -13.09 11.55
N MET A 425 7.59 -12.78 10.62
CA MET A 425 6.97 -13.79 9.76
C MET A 425 7.99 -14.47 8.85
N ASP A 426 8.95 -13.72 8.32
CA ASP A 426 10.01 -14.25 7.45
C ASP A 426 11.02 -15.11 8.22
N GLN A 427 11.54 -14.61 9.32
CA GLN A 427 12.70 -15.19 10.01
C GLN A 427 12.31 -16.21 11.08
N LYS A 428 11.38 -15.86 11.96
CA LYS A 428 11.11 -16.66 13.16
C LYS A 428 10.03 -17.71 12.97
N LYS A 429 9.07 -17.46 12.07
CA LYS A 429 7.94 -18.36 11.82
C LYS A 429 7.11 -18.70 13.09
N ASP A 430 7.41 -18.03 14.20
CA ASP A 430 6.81 -18.23 15.51
C ASP A 430 5.81 -17.11 15.77
N TYR A 431 4.61 -17.28 15.20
CA TYR A 431 3.45 -16.42 15.40
C TYR A 431 2.19 -17.29 15.27
N GLN A 432 1.14 -16.87 15.92
CA GLN A 432 -0.15 -17.58 15.96
C GLN A 432 -1.15 -16.94 15.01
N VAL A 433 -1.50 -15.68 15.29
CA VAL A 433 -2.47 -14.90 14.52
C VAL A 433 -1.87 -13.56 14.18
N VAL A 434 -2.09 -13.12 12.96
CA VAL A 434 -1.68 -11.79 12.48
C VAL A 434 -2.93 -10.99 12.11
N ALA A 435 -3.05 -9.78 12.69
CA ALA A 435 -4.04 -8.79 12.29
C ALA A 435 -3.37 -7.71 11.44
N ALA A 436 -3.80 -7.58 10.20
CA ALA A 436 -3.24 -6.61 9.27
C ALA A 436 -4.30 -6.11 8.27
N ALA A 437 -3.95 -5.08 7.51
CA ALA A 437 -4.78 -4.61 6.41
C ALA A 437 -4.44 -5.33 5.11
N SER A 438 -5.45 -5.55 4.28
CA SER A 438 -5.29 -5.80 2.86
C SER A 438 -5.90 -4.65 2.06
N ASN A 439 -5.14 -4.16 1.08
CA ASN A 439 -5.55 -3.03 0.23
C ASN A 439 -5.52 -3.45 -1.25
N PRO A 440 -6.27 -4.48 -1.65
CA PRO A 440 -6.12 -5.08 -2.98
C PRO A 440 -6.51 -4.13 -4.12
N ASN A 441 -7.32 -3.11 -3.88
CA ASN A 441 -7.64 -2.07 -4.87
C ASN A 441 -6.43 -1.26 -5.35
N GLN A 442 -5.31 -1.33 -4.66
CA GLN A 442 -4.05 -0.72 -5.10
C GLN A 442 -3.56 -1.34 -6.42
N PHE A 443 -3.91 -2.61 -6.65
CA PHE A 443 -3.57 -3.35 -7.87
C PHE A 443 -4.68 -3.34 -8.92
N GLY A 444 -5.78 -2.64 -8.69
CA GLY A 444 -6.93 -2.59 -9.60
C GLY A 444 -8.22 -3.10 -8.97
N THR A 445 -9.25 -3.27 -9.80
CA THR A 445 -10.60 -3.71 -9.38
C THR A 445 -10.93 -5.12 -9.85
N GLU A 446 -10.04 -5.74 -10.63
CA GLU A 446 -10.25 -7.09 -11.18
C GLU A 446 -10.21 -8.13 -10.06
N ALA A 447 -11.30 -8.86 -9.88
CA ALA A 447 -11.48 -9.79 -8.76
C ALA A 447 -10.44 -10.93 -8.75
N ASP A 448 -10.09 -11.47 -9.92
CA ASP A 448 -9.10 -12.53 -10.03
C ASP A 448 -7.70 -12.05 -9.58
N LEU A 449 -7.30 -10.84 -9.99
CA LEU A 449 -6.04 -10.21 -9.54
C LEU A 449 -6.02 -10.02 -8.02
N ILE A 450 -7.10 -9.48 -7.47
CA ILE A 450 -7.29 -9.26 -6.04
C ILE A 450 -7.12 -10.56 -5.25
N MET A 451 -7.75 -11.62 -5.74
CA MET A 451 -7.68 -12.92 -5.10
C MET A 451 -6.30 -13.56 -5.25
N HIS A 452 -5.64 -13.42 -6.40
CA HIS A 452 -4.27 -13.91 -6.59
C HIS A 452 -3.28 -13.18 -5.67
N TYR A 453 -3.46 -11.88 -5.45
CA TYR A 453 -2.63 -11.12 -4.52
C TYR A 453 -2.71 -11.65 -3.08
N ASN A 454 -3.87 -12.12 -2.63
CA ASN A 454 -4.05 -12.61 -1.26
C ASN A 454 -3.86 -14.13 -1.12
N TYR A 455 -4.24 -14.90 -2.14
CA TYR A 455 -4.36 -16.36 -2.06
C TYR A 455 -3.60 -17.10 -3.18
N GLY A 456 -2.88 -16.43 -4.04
CA GLY A 456 -2.11 -17.09 -5.10
C GLY A 456 -1.08 -18.09 -4.55
N PRO A 457 -0.77 -19.18 -5.28
CA PRO A 457 0.11 -20.26 -4.82
C PRO A 457 1.52 -19.77 -4.45
N ASP A 458 2.02 -18.78 -5.17
CA ASP A 458 3.34 -18.18 -4.96
C ASP A 458 3.28 -16.87 -4.18
N ASN A 459 2.12 -16.55 -3.60
CA ASN A 459 1.95 -15.32 -2.86
C ASN A 459 2.52 -15.42 -1.45
N LEU A 460 3.06 -14.29 -0.98
CA LEU A 460 3.69 -14.13 0.31
C LEU A 460 2.74 -14.51 1.47
N TRP A 461 1.46 -14.09 1.40
CA TRP A 461 0.47 -14.35 2.43
C TRP A 461 0.18 -15.84 2.63
N MET A 462 0.08 -16.61 1.53
CA MET A 462 -0.11 -18.06 1.63
C MET A 462 1.14 -18.76 2.16
N GLY A 463 2.31 -18.21 1.88
CA GLY A 463 3.57 -18.62 2.50
C GLY A 463 3.57 -18.39 4.01
N TYR A 464 3.13 -17.24 4.48
CA TYR A 464 3.00 -16.93 5.91
C TYR A 464 1.93 -17.77 6.60
N ALA A 465 0.76 -17.90 6.02
CA ALA A 465 -0.31 -18.74 6.56
C ALA A 465 0.05 -20.22 6.66
N ARG A 466 1.15 -20.66 6.02
CA ARG A 466 1.62 -22.07 5.98
C ARG A 466 0.58 -23.04 5.41
N TRP A 467 -0.37 -22.55 4.64
CA TRP A 467 -1.54 -23.30 4.18
C TRP A 467 -1.38 -23.89 2.77
N ALA A 468 -0.44 -23.39 1.96
CA ALA A 468 -0.28 -23.74 0.54
C ALA A 468 -0.15 -25.27 0.25
N LYS A 469 0.28 -26.07 1.22
CA LYS A 469 0.39 -27.54 1.08
C LYS A 469 -0.90 -28.30 1.38
N ASN A 470 -1.92 -27.63 1.94
CA ASN A 470 -3.22 -28.21 2.26
C ASN A 470 -3.97 -28.65 0.99
N ALA A 471 -4.81 -29.68 1.09
CA ALA A 471 -5.60 -30.18 -0.04
C ALA A 471 -6.59 -29.13 -0.58
N ARG A 472 -7.24 -28.38 0.31
CA ARG A 472 -8.18 -27.30 -0.04
C ARG A 472 -7.45 -26.11 -0.70
N ALA A 473 -6.21 -25.80 -0.27
CA ALA A 473 -5.38 -24.82 -0.95
C ALA A 473 -5.10 -25.21 -2.41
N LYS A 474 -4.73 -26.48 -2.64
CA LYS A 474 -4.49 -27.00 -4.00
C LYS A 474 -5.74 -26.97 -4.87
N GLU A 475 -6.91 -27.22 -4.29
CA GLU A 475 -8.20 -27.07 -4.98
C GLU A 475 -8.45 -25.63 -5.36
N LEU A 476 -8.29 -24.69 -4.41
CA LEU A 476 -8.37 -23.26 -4.63
C LEU A 476 -7.45 -22.81 -5.77
N PHE A 477 -6.17 -23.19 -5.75
CA PHE A 477 -5.19 -22.79 -6.77
C PHE A 477 -5.56 -23.29 -8.16
N ARG A 478 -6.08 -24.54 -8.27
CA ARG A 478 -6.56 -25.07 -9.56
C ARG A 478 -7.78 -24.30 -10.07
N LEU A 479 -8.69 -23.93 -9.18
CA LEU A 479 -9.87 -23.16 -9.55
C LEU A 479 -9.51 -21.75 -9.99
N MET A 480 -8.56 -21.11 -9.29
CA MET A 480 -8.02 -19.80 -9.65
C MET A 480 -7.33 -19.83 -11.03
N ASP A 481 -6.46 -20.82 -11.31
CA ASP A 481 -5.82 -20.98 -12.63
C ASP A 481 -6.85 -21.15 -13.76
N ARG A 482 -7.92 -21.93 -13.51
CA ARG A 482 -9.02 -22.07 -14.47
C ARG A 482 -9.77 -20.78 -14.69
N ALA A 483 -10.08 -20.03 -13.63
CA ALA A 483 -10.77 -18.76 -13.73
C ALA A 483 -9.94 -17.71 -14.51
N THR A 484 -8.63 -17.68 -14.28
CA THR A 484 -7.72 -16.80 -15.04
C THR A 484 -7.76 -17.08 -16.55
N ARG A 485 -7.93 -18.35 -16.96
CA ARG A 485 -7.96 -18.78 -18.36
C ARG A 485 -9.34 -18.73 -19.00
N GLU A 486 -10.40 -18.48 -18.22
CA GLU A 486 -11.78 -18.46 -18.72
C GLU A 486 -12.06 -17.18 -19.50
N PRO A 487 -12.33 -17.25 -20.82
CA PRO A 487 -12.57 -16.06 -21.63
C PRO A 487 -14.01 -15.52 -21.51
N ASP A 488 -14.95 -16.32 -21.03
CA ASP A 488 -16.33 -15.89 -20.80
C ASP A 488 -16.45 -15.22 -19.44
N ALA A 489 -16.79 -13.94 -19.43
CA ALA A 489 -16.86 -13.13 -18.22
C ALA A 489 -17.87 -13.65 -17.19
N THR A 490 -18.99 -14.23 -17.64
CA THR A 490 -20.03 -14.78 -16.75
C THR A 490 -19.54 -16.06 -16.07
N ARG A 491 -18.93 -16.98 -16.83
CA ARG A 491 -18.35 -18.20 -16.27
C ARG A 491 -17.16 -17.87 -15.36
N LYS A 492 -16.30 -16.92 -15.77
CA LYS A 492 -15.21 -16.43 -14.92
C LYS A 492 -15.74 -15.88 -13.59
N LYS A 493 -16.75 -15.02 -13.62
CA LYS A 493 -17.40 -14.49 -12.41
C LYS A 493 -17.90 -15.60 -11.50
N THR A 494 -18.55 -16.62 -12.04
CA THR A 494 -19.02 -17.78 -11.26
C THR A 494 -17.87 -18.53 -10.61
N MET A 495 -16.78 -18.79 -11.34
CA MET A 495 -15.58 -19.43 -10.78
C MET A 495 -14.94 -18.59 -9.67
N VAL A 496 -14.88 -17.26 -9.83
CA VAL A 496 -14.41 -16.33 -8.79
C VAL A 496 -15.28 -16.46 -7.54
N GLN A 497 -16.59 -16.51 -7.69
CA GLN A 497 -17.51 -16.69 -6.57
C GLN A 497 -17.36 -18.06 -5.88
N ASP A 498 -17.06 -19.12 -6.63
CA ASP A 498 -16.84 -20.46 -6.07
C ASP A 498 -15.56 -20.51 -5.22
N TYR A 499 -14.46 -19.90 -5.68
CA TYR A 499 -13.25 -19.94 -4.88
C TYR A 499 -13.29 -18.94 -3.69
N ILE A 500 -14.12 -17.90 -3.76
CA ILE A 500 -14.42 -17.06 -2.59
C ILE A 500 -15.10 -17.85 -1.48
N ASP A 501 -15.98 -18.80 -1.83
CA ASP A 501 -16.60 -19.69 -0.85
C ASP A 501 -15.58 -20.57 -0.13
N ILE A 502 -14.60 -21.12 -0.87
CA ILE A 502 -13.50 -21.89 -0.27
C ILE A 502 -12.71 -21.04 0.72
N VAL A 503 -12.40 -19.79 0.34
CA VAL A 503 -11.65 -18.87 1.20
C VAL A 503 -12.42 -18.55 2.47
N ALA A 504 -13.73 -18.32 2.38
CA ALA A 504 -14.59 -18.06 3.52
C ALA A 504 -14.72 -19.29 4.43
N GLU A 505 -14.91 -20.48 3.86
CA GLU A 505 -15.00 -21.74 4.61
C GLU A 505 -13.71 -22.02 5.39
N GLU A 506 -12.57 -21.90 4.73
CA GLU A 506 -11.27 -22.20 5.33
C GLU A 506 -10.78 -21.14 6.34
N ALA A 507 -11.17 -19.89 6.17
CA ALA A 507 -10.88 -18.77 7.07
C ALA A 507 -9.40 -18.65 7.50
N VAL A 508 -8.47 -18.99 6.61
CA VAL A 508 -7.03 -18.98 6.90
C VAL A 508 -6.48 -17.57 6.94
N LEU A 509 -6.83 -16.76 5.95
CA LEU A 509 -6.70 -15.31 5.88
C LEU A 509 -8.08 -14.81 5.49
N TYR A 510 -8.79 -14.12 6.38
CA TYR A 510 -10.16 -13.72 6.07
C TYR A 510 -10.50 -12.36 6.68
N PRO A 511 -11.23 -11.49 5.96
CA PRO A 511 -11.59 -10.18 6.46
C PRO A 511 -12.57 -10.24 7.64
N VAL A 512 -12.37 -9.34 8.57
CA VAL A 512 -13.29 -9.08 9.69
C VAL A 512 -14.28 -8.00 9.29
N VAL A 513 -13.74 -6.87 8.81
CA VAL A 513 -14.49 -5.71 8.34
C VAL A 513 -13.85 -5.14 7.09
N HIS A 514 -14.65 -4.54 6.20
CA HIS A 514 -14.20 -3.61 5.18
C HIS A 514 -14.37 -2.19 5.71
N ASN A 515 -13.40 -1.32 5.48
CA ASN A 515 -13.43 0.06 5.95
C ASN A 515 -13.04 1.07 4.87
N GLU A 516 -13.44 2.31 5.06
CA GLU A 516 -13.07 3.42 4.20
C GLU A 516 -11.74 4.02 4.67
N LEU A 517 -10.89 4.40 3.74
CA LEU A 517 -9.69 5.20 4.03
C LEU A 517 -10.01 6.67 3.82
N MET A 518 -9.92 7.44 4.89
CA MET A 518 -10.32 8.84 4.88
C MET A 518 -9.18 9.75 4.43
N THR A 519 -9.48 10.65 3.49
CA THR A 519 -8.58 11.73 3.05
C THR A 519 -9.23 13.07 3.34
N ALA A 520 -8.47 14.03 3.85
CA ALA A 520 -8.94 15.39 4.11
C ALA A 520 -8.10 16.41 3.35
N TRP A 521 -8.72 17.45 2.82
CA TRP A 521 -8.04 18.55 2.13
C TRP A 521 -8.80 19.87 2.29
N ASP A 522 -8.07 20.98 2.11
CA ASP A 522 -8.67 22.31 2.08
C ASP A 522 -9.31 22.57 0.70
N PRO A 523 -10.65 22.61 0.59
CA PRO A 523 -11.34 22.85 -0.68
C PRO A 523 -11.17 24.27 -1.22
N LYS A 524 -10.68 25.23 -0.40
CA LYS A 524 -10.36 26.59 -0.82
C LYS A 524 -9.02 26.66 -1.53
N GLN A 525 -8.18 25.66 -1.33
CA GLN A 525 -6.84 25.60 -1.94
C GLN A 525 -6.74 24.53 -3.03
N LEU A 526 -7.50 23.43 -2.93
CA LEU A 526 -7.38 22.29 -3.83
C LEU A 526 -8.72 21.89 -4.46
N THR A 527 -8.69 21.66 -5.75
CA THR A 527 -9.77 21.05 -6.54
C THR A 527 -9.31 19.78 -7.23
N GLY A 528 -10.24 18.95 -7.70
CA GLY A 528 -9.93 17.68 -8.40
C GLY A 528 -9.34 16.58 -7.50
N VAL A 529 -9.28 16.78 -6.19
CA VAL A 529 -8.88 15.75 -5.24
C VAL A 529 -10.00 14.71 -5.10
N ARG A 530 -9.61 13.44 -4.96
CA ARG A 530 -10.47 12.32 -4.58
C ARG A 530 -9.75 11.40 -3.60
N ALA A 531 -10.47 10.97 -2.58
CA ALA A 531 -9.97 9.94 -1.68
C ALA A 531 -9.72 8.64 -2.46
N GLN A 532 -8.55 8.06 -2.24
CA GLN A 532 -8.20 6.80 -2.90
C GLN A 532 -8.75 5.60 -2.13
N PRO A 533 -9.16 4.53 -2.83
CA PRO A 533 -9.64 3.30 -2.19
C PRO A 533 -8.49 2.44 -1.62
N TYR A 534 -7.29 2.99 -1.55
CA TYR A 534 -6.06 2.36 -1.07
C TYR A 534 -5.20 3.42 -0.36
N PRO A 535 -4.22 3.01 0.49
CA PRO A 535 -3.36 3.94 1.19
C PRO A 535 -2.54 4.84 0.25
N GLY A 536 -2.38 6.10 0.63
CA GLY A 536 -1.64 7.10 -0.11
C GLY A 536 -2.53 8.09 -0.84
N ILE A 537 -1.89 9.02 -1.53
CA ILE A 537 -2.52 10.14 -2.24
C ILE A 537 -2.17 10.05 -3.72
N ASN A 538 -3.15 10.26 -4.59
CA ASN A 538 -2.93 10.48 -6.01
C ASN A 538 -3.33 11.91 -6.38
N LEU A 539 -2.35 12.71 -6.79
CA LEU A 539 -2.49 14.14 -7.08
C LEU A 539 -2.46 14.47 -8.57
N LEU A 540 -2.50 13.46 -9.44
CA LEU A 540 -2.39 13.64 -10.90
C LEU A 540 -3.59 14.37 -11.53
N GLN A 541 -4.70 14.53 -10.79
CA GLN A 541 -5.87 15.30 -11.21
C GLN A 541 -6.13 16.52 -10.31
N ALA A 542 -5.43 16.61 -9.18
CA ALA A 542 -5.54 17.74 -8.27
C ALA A 542 -4.95 19.00 -8.88
N LYS A 543 -5.55 20.14 -8.55
CA LYS A 543 -5.12 21.48 -8.99
C LYS A 543 -5.29 22.46 -7.83
N TRP A 544 -4.59 23.59 -7.92
CA TRP A 544 -4.95 24.75 -7.11
C TRP A 544 -6.37 25.22 -7.45
N ALA A 545 -7.15 25.64 -6.44
CA ALA A 545 -8.51 26.15 -6.57
C ALA A 545 -8.57 27.50 -7.29
#